data_b6a651f0b438b010769ea6698bdf8fc4
#
_entry.id   b6a651f0b438b010769ea6698bdf8fc4
#
_cell.length_a   1.000
_cell.length_b   1.000
_cell.length_c   1.000
_cell.angle_alpha   90.00
_cell.angle_beta   90.00
_cell.angle_gamma   90.00
#
_symmetry.space_group_name_H-M   'P 1'
#
loop_
_entity.id
_entity.type
_entity.pdbx_description
1 polymer ?
#
loop_
_entity_poly.entity_id
_entity_poly.type
_entity_poly.pdbx_seq_one_letter_code
_entity_poly.pdbx_strand_id
1 'polypeptide(L)'
;MIKILQKVDIEETYLNIIKAIYDKPTATIVLNGEKLKSFPVRSGTRQGCPLSPLLFNIDLEVLATAVRGEKEIKGIQIGKEELKLSLFADDMILYIENPKDTTRKLLELITEFGKVAGYKINAQKSLAFLYTIDEKSEREIKETLPPTITTKRIKYLGINLPKETKDLYAENYKTLMKEIKDDTKRLRSRN
;
A
#
# COMPACT_ATOMS: atom_id res chain seq x y z
N MET A 1 3.83 12.45 -9.47
CA MET A 1 4.94 13.03 -8.70
C MET A 1 5.10 14.53 -8.97
N ILE A 2 5.77 15.03 -10.04
CA ILE A 2 6.04 16.47 -10.23
C ILE A 2 4.80 17.36 -10.09
N LYS A 3 3.67 16.98 -10.66
CA LYS A 3 2.40 17.73 -10.52
C LYS A 3 1.87 17.81 -9.09
N ILE A 4 2.18 16.81 -8.27
CA ILE A 4 1.83 16.79 -6.85
C ILE A 4 2.75 17.72 -6.08
N LEU A 5 4.06 17.60 -6.31
CA LEU A 5 5.06 18.46 -5.66
C LEU A 5 4.82 19.94 -5.93
N GLN A 6 4.32 20.29 -7.13
CA GLN A 6 3.93 21.67 -7.46
C GLN A 6 2.74 22.19 -6.63
N LYS A 7 1.88 21.29 -6.12
CA LYS A 7 0.71 21.65 -5.31
C LYS A 7 0.98 21.65 -3.80
N VAL A 8 2.10 21.08 -3.38
CA VAL A 8 2.48 20.95 -1.95
C VAL A 8 3.38 22.09 -1.48
N ASP A 9 3.40 23.19 -2.23
CA ASP A 9 4.12 24.44 -1.88
C ASP A 9 5.62 24.26 -1.59
N ILE A 10 6.25 23.35 -2.35
CA ILE A 10 7.71 23.16 -2.28
C ILE A 10 8.39 24.34 -2.97
N GLU A 11 9.40 24.90 -2.33
CA GLU A 11 10.22 25.99 -2.87
C GLU A 11 10.67 25.69 -4.30
N GLU A 12 10.54 26.67 -5.19
CA GLU A 12 10.76 26.50 -6.63
C GLU A 12 12.18 25.99 -6.97
N THR A 13 13.17 26.40 -6.19
CA THR A 13 14.55 25.94 -6.33
C THR A 13 14.68 24.42 -6.22
N TYR A 14 14.08 23.82 -5.17
CA TYR A 14 14.07 22.37 -4.97
C TYR A 14 13.24 21.66 -6.03
N LEU A 15 12.11 22.23 -6.39
CA LEU A 15 11.25 21.67 -7.44
C LEU A 15 11.98 21.60 -8.78
N ASN A 16 12.76 22.62 -9.14
CA ASN A 16 13.54 22.64 -10.38
C ASN A 16 14.68 21.61 -10.35
N ILE A 17 15.34 21.41 -9.22
CA ILE A 17 16.34 20.35 -9.04
C ILE A 17 15.68 18.97 -9.23
N ILE A 18 14.53 18.72 -8.60
CA ILE A 18 13.81 17.46 -8.74
C ILE A 18 13.38 17.24 -10.19
N LYS A 19 12.85 18.27 -10.86
CA LYS A 19 12.51 18.21 -12.29
C LYS A 19 13.73 17.81 -13.14
N ALA A 20 14.88 18.44 -12.91
CA ALA A 20 16.11 18.14 -13.65
C ALA A 20 16.59 16.69 -13.42
N ILE A 21 16.48 16.16 -12.20
CA ILE A 21 16.87 14.77 -11.88
C ILE A 21 15.95 13.76 -12.60
N TYR A 22 14.65 14.09 -12.73
CA TYR A 22 13.64 13.19 -13.30
C TYR A 22 13.24 13.54 -14.75
N ASP A 23 13.92 14.52 -15.39
CA ASP A 23 13.75 14.76 -16.83
C ASP A 23 14.43 13.66 -17.64
N LYS A 24 13.63 12.97 -18.47
CA LYS A 24 14.09 11.89 -19.36
C LYS A 24 15.06 10.90 -18.70
N PRO A 25 14.71 10.31 -17.54
CA PRO A 25 15.61 9.45 -16.81
C PRO A 25 15.93 8.21 -17.62
N THR A 26 17.20 7.78 -17.61
CA THR A 26 17.65 6.55 -18.22
C THR A 26 18.21 5.60 -17.17
N ALA A 27 18.08 4.30 -17.41
CA ALA A 27 18.70 3.26 -16.61
C ALA A 27 19.66 2.42 -17.46
N THR A 28 20.73 1.96 -16.81
CA THR A 28 21.73 1.06 -17.42
C THR A 28 21.87 -0.15 -16.50
N ILE A 29 21.74 -1.33 -17.06
CA ILE A 29 21.98 -2.58 -16.34
C ILE A 29 23.45 -2.97 -16.50
N VAL A 30 24.06 -3.38 -15.41
CA VAL A 30 25.40 -3.99 -15.43
C VAL A 30 25.22 -5.49 -15.17
N LEU A 31 25.59 -6.32 -16.12
CA LEU A 31 25.51 -7.78 -16.05
C LEU A 31 26.92 -8.36 -16.20
N ASN A 32 27.40 -9.10 -15.20
CA ASN A 32 28.73 -9.70 -15.19
C ASN A 32 29.88 -8.71 -15.49
N GLY A 33 29.73 -7.45 -15.03
CA GLY A 33 30.73 -6.40 -15.26
C GLY A 33 30.55 -5.62 -16.57
N GLU A 34 29.72 -6.08 -17.50
CA GLU A 34 29.42 -5.40 -18.76
C GLU A 34 28.22 -4.47 -18.61
N LYS A 35 28.37 -3.22 -19.09
CA LYS A 35 27.28 -2.24 -19.16
C LYS A 35 26.44 -2.49 -20.41
N LEU A 36 25.18 -2.85 -20.22
CA LEU A 36 24.22 -2.97 -21.31
C LEU A 36 23.78 -1.59 -21.81
N LYS A 37 23.15 -1.55 -22.98
CA LYS A 37 22.61 -0.32 -23.56
C LYS A 37 21.60 0.32 -22.63
N SER A 38 21.76 1.62 -22.37
CA SER A 38 20.82 2.41 -21.58
C SER A 38 19.44 2.46 -22.22
N PHE A 39 18.41 2.45 -21.41
CA PHE A 39 17.02 2.56 -21.84
C PHE A 39 16.26 3.62 -21.04
N PRO A 40 15.25 4.28 -21.61
CA PRO A 40 14.48 5.30 -20.89
C PRO A 40 13.58 4.67 -19.82
N VAL A 41 13.57 5.26 -18.63
CA VAL A 41 12.65 4.90 -17.55
C VAL A 41 11.38 5.73 -17.75
N ARG A 42 10.27 5.05 -18.06
CA ARG A 42 9.00 5.72 -18.41
C ARG A 42 8.09 5.98 -17.20
N SER A 43 8.30 5.30 -16.09
CA SER A 43 7.47 5.42 -14.88
C SER A 43 8.26 5.04 -13.64
N GLY A 44 7.79 5.52 -12.47
CA GLY A 44 8.39 5.24 -11.17
C GLY A 44 9.60 6.12 -10.85
N THR A 45 10.17 5.83 -9.69
CA THR A 45 11.40 6.45 -9.19
C THR A 45 12.57 5.47 -9.33
N ARG A 46 13.79 5.98 -9.33
CA ARG A 46 14.98 5.13 -9.44
C ARG A 46 15.17 4.31 -8.17
N GLN A 47 15.26 3.00 -8.30
CA GLN A 47 15.63 2.13 -7.20
C GLN A 47 17.05 2.44 -6.74
N GLY A 48 17.25 2.57 -5.41
CA GLY A 48 18.54 2.95 -4.82
C GLY A 48 18.82 4.46 -4.79
N CYS A 49 17.94 5.32 -5.34
CA CYS A 49 18.06 6.75 -5.19
C CYS A 49 17.57 7.19 -3.79
N PRO A 50 18.41 7.89 -2.98
CA PRO A 50 18.02 8.32 -1.63
C PRO A 50 16.78 9.23 -1.60
N LEU A 51 16.55 9.98 -2.66
CA LEU A 51 15.43 10.91 -2.79
C LEU A 51 14.10 10.20 -3.10
N SER A 52 14.16 9.00 -3.71
CA SER A 52 12.95 8.29 -4.16
C SER A 52 11.97 7.93 -3.06
N PRO A 53 12.39 7.39 -1.88
CA PRO A 53 11.48 7.11 -0.78
C PRO A 53 10.78 8.37 -0.24
N LEU A 54 11.53 9.47 -0.12
CA LEU A 54 10.98 10.74 0.35
C LEU A 54 9.89 11.27 -0.59
N LEU A 55 10.17 11.31 -1.89
CA LEU A 55 9.21 11.77 -2.90
C LEU A 55 7.97 10.88 -2.95
N PHE A 56 8.15 9.58 -2.80
CA PHE A 56 7.05 8.62 -2.74
C PHE A 56 6.15 8.86 -1.53
N ASN A 57 6.75 9.08 -0.36
CA ASN A 57 6.00 9.35 0.87
C ASN A 57 5.23 10.69 0.77
N ILE A 58 5.83 11.74 0.18
CA ILE A 58 5.14 13.02 -0.05
C ILE A 58 3.93 12.81 -0.98
N ASP A 59 4.11 12.06 -2.06
CA ASP A 59 3.02 11.78 -3.00
C ASP A 59 1.86 11.02 -2.29
N LEU A 60 2.18 9.99 -1.50
CA LEU A 60 1.16 9.22 -0.78
C LEU A 60 0.48 10.02 0.34
N GLU A 61 1.20 10.92 1.01
CA GLU A 61 0.62 11.75 2.08
C GLU A 61 -0.48 12.69 1.53
N VAL A 62 -0.38 13.11 0.28
CA VAL A 62 -1.47 13.88 -0.38
C VAL A 62 -2.75 13.05 -0.47
N LEU A 63 -2.65 11.78 -0.87
CA LEU A 63 -3.80 10.87 -0.87
C LEU A 63 -4.31 10.61 0.54
N ALA A 64 -3.41 10.35 1.49
CA ALA A 64 -3.76 10.10 2.87
C ALA A 64 -4.50 11.28 3.51
N THR A 65 -4.02 12.50 3.26
CA THR A 65 -4.67 13.74 3.72
C THR A 65 -6.06 13.89 3.11
N ALA A 66 -6.23 13.60 1.82
CA ALA A 66 -7.54 13.64 1.16
C ALA A 66 -8.51 12.62 1.79
N VAL A 67 -8.06 11.39 2.04
CA VAL A 67 -8.89 10.35 2.69
C VAL A 67 -9.25 10.74 4.12
N ARG A 68 -8.30 11.26 4.92
CA ARG A 68 -8.56 11.71 6.30
C ARG A 68 -9.53 12.89 6.35
N GLY A 69 -9.40 13.82 5.41
CA GLY A 69 -10.25 15.03 5.33
C GLY A 69 -11.66 14.76 4.80
N GLU A 70 -11.88 13.64 4.10
CA GLU A 70 -13.18 13.33 3.52
C GLU A 70 -14.20 12.90 4.58
N LYS A 71 -15.30 13.67 4.70
CA LYS A 71 -16.33 13.43 5.71
C LYS A 71 -17.24 12.24 5.40
N GLU A 72 -17.39 11.92 4.12
CA GLU A 72 -18.17 10.75 3.69
C GLU A 72 -17.44 9.43 3.94
N ILE A 73 -16.11 9.47 4.12
CA ILE A 73 -15.31 8.32 4.51
C ILE A 73 -15.25 8.26 6.03
N LYS A 74 -16.01 7.34 6.62
CA LYS A 74 -15.97 7.08 8.05
C LYS A 74 -15.05 5.91 8.36
N GLY A 75 -14.08 6.18 9.24
CA GLY A 75 -13.15 5.20 9.77
C GLY A 75 -13.70 4.47 11.00
N ILE A 76 -12.91 3.54 11.54
CA ILE A 76 -13.24 2.86 12.80
C ILE A 76 -12.86 3.74 13.99
N GLN A 77 -13.67 3.69 15.05
CA GLN A 77 -13.37 4.39 16.30
C GLN A 77 -12.48 3.54 17.20
N ILE A 78 -11.33 4.09 17.60
CA ILE A 78 -10.44 3.49 18.59
C ILE A 78 -10.33 4.47 19.77
N GLY A 79 -11.10 4.23 20.81
CA GLY A 79 -11.22 5.16 21.92
C GLY A 79 -11.86 6.50 21.49
N LYS A 80 -11.08 7.59 21.53
CA LYS A 80 -11.54 8.93 21.11
C LYS A 80 -11.11 9.32 19.69
N GLU A 81 -10.32 8.49 19.04
CA GLU A 81 -9.74 8.77 17.71
C GLU A 81 -10.41 7.96 16.63
N GLU A 82 -10.63 8.60 15.47
CA GLU A 82 -11.10 7.95 14.26
C GLU A 82 -9.90 7.52 13.41
N LEU A 83 -9.78 6.23 13.14
CA LEU A 83 -8.76 5.67 12.27
C LEU A 83 -9.37 5.35 10.91
N LYS A 84 -8.92 6.04 9.85
CA LYS A 84 -9.37 5.81 8.47
C LYS A 84 -8.38 5.02 7.64
N LEU A 85 -7.07 5.23 7.87
CA LEU A 85 -6.03 4.54 7.10
C LEU A 85 -4.71 4.40 7.87
N SER A 86 -3.95 3.37 7.50
CA SER A 86 -2.56 3.18 7.88
C SER A 86 -1.72 2.98 6.63
N LEU A 87 -0.55 3.60 6.59
CA LEU A 87 0.40 3.51 5.48
C LEU A 87 1.71 2.87 5.95
N PHE A 88 2.22 1.96 5.14
CA PHE A 88 3.57 1.44 5.29
C PHE A 88 4.17 1.19 3.90
N ALA A 89 5.11 2.04 3.50
CA ALA A 89 5.64 2.08 2.14
C ALA A 89 4.50 2.14 1.10
N ASP A 90 4.40 1.17 0.19
CA ASP A 90 3.36 1.05 -0.82
C ASP A 90 2.10 0.32 -0.34
N ASP A 91 2.14 -0.28 0.84
CA ASP A 91 0.99 -0.96 1.43
C ASP A 91 0.09 0.04 2.19
N MET A 92 -1.20 0.00 1.89
CA MET A 92 -2.21 0.83 2.53
C MET A 92 -3.31 -0.05 3.12
N ILE A 93 -3.60 0.14 4.41
CA ILE A 93 -4.81 -0.41 5.04
C ILE A 93 -5.83 0.71 5.17
N LEU A 94 -7.04 0.44 4.73
CA LEU A 94 -8.19 1.32 4.88
C LEU A 94 -9.17 0.70 5.86
N TYR A 95 -9.57 1.47 6.85
CA TYR A 95 -10.53 1.08 7.88
C TYR A 95 -11.84 1.80 7.59
N ILE A 96 -12.88 1.05 7.28
CA ILE A 96 -14.16 1.60 6.81
C ILE A 96 -15.30 1.08 7.68
N GLU A 97 -16.00 1.98 8.34
CA GLU A 97 -17.14 1.62 9.18
C GLU A 97 -18.37 1.26 8.33
N ASN A 98 -18.65 2.01 7.28
CA ASN A 98 -19.81 1.82 6.43
C ASN A 98 -19.39 1.61 4.97
N PRO A 99 -19.09 0.35 4.55
CA PRO A 99 -18.42 0.08 3.28
C PRO A 99 -19.25 0.45 2.04
N LYS A 100 -20.58 0.41 2.10
CA LYS A 100 -21.46 0.59 0.93
C LYS A 100 -21.31 1.97 0.28
N ASP A 101 -21.45 3.04 1.07
CA ASP A 101 -21.37 4.42 0.57
C ASP A 101 -19.93 4.92 0.52
N THR A 102 -19.16 4.58 1.53
CA THR A 102 -17.76 4.99 1.68
C THR A 102 -16.86 4.47 0.57
N THR A 103 -17.07 3.23 0.11
CA THR A 103 -16.23 2.61 -0.92
C THR A 103 -16.28 3.35 -2.24
N ARG A 104 -17.46 3.80 -2.67
CA ARG A 104 -17.60 4.56 -3.91
C ARG A 104 -16.77 5.84 -3.85
N LYS A 105 -16.92 6.60 -2.77
CA LYS A 105 -16.18 7.85 -2.57
C LYS A 105 -14.67 7.65 -2.50
N LEU A 106 -14.25 6.60 -1.80
CA LEU A 106 -12.85 6.20 -1.73
C LEU A 106 -12.26 5.88 -3.10
N LEU A 107 -12.96 5.09 -3.92
CA LEU A 107 -12.52 4.74 -5.27
C LEU A 107 -12.46 5.97 -6.19
N GLU A 108 -13.37 6.92 -6.04
CA GLU A 108 -13.32 8.21 -6.73
C GLU A 108 -12.03 8.97 -6.38
N LEU A 109 -11.74 9.16 -5.08
CA LEU A 109 -10.52 9.85 -4.62
C LEU A 109 -9.24 9.17 -5.13
N ILE A 110 -9.16 7.85 -5.04
CA ILE A 110 -8.01 7.11 -5.53
C ILE A 110 -7.86 7.22 -7.04
N THR A 111 -8.97 7.21 -7.78
CA THR A 111 -8.96 7.37 -9.23
C THR A 111 -8.51 8.77 -9.63
N GLU A 112 -8.98 9.81 -8.95
CA GLU A 112 -8.56 11.20 -9.19
C GLU A 112 -7.07 11.38 -8.86
N PHE A 113 -6.63 10.87 -7.72
CA PHE A 113 -5.22 10.87 -7.36
C PHE A 113 -4.39 10.14 -8.41
N GLY A 114 -4.83 8.98 -8.87
CA GLY A 114 -4.16 8.20 -9.90
C GLY A 114 -3.97 8.95 -11.22
N LYS A 115 -4.95 9.77 -11.63
CA LYS A 115 -4.84 10.63 -12.84
C LYS A 115 -3.73 11.68 -12.73
N VAL A 116 -3.49 12.21 -11.53
CA VAL A 116 -2.46 13.23 -11.26
C VAL A 116 -1.11 12.61 -10.97
N ALA A 117 -1.07 11.60 -10.11
CA ALA A 117 0.14 10.95 -9.63
C ALA A 117 0.70 9.91 -10.61
N GLY A 118 -0.15 9.36 -11.48
CA GLY A 118 0.21 8.22 -12.34
C GLY A 118 0.17 6.87 -11.63
N TYR A 119 -0.35 6.81 -10.40
CA TYR A 119 -0.51 5.57 -9.65
C TYR A 119 -1.76 4.79 -10.10
N LYS A 120 -1.66 3.47 -10.01
CA LYS A 120 -2.79 2.56 -10.23
C LYS A 120 -2.87 1.58 -9.09
N ILE A 121 -4.07 1.39 -8.57
CA ILE A 121 -4.31 0.31 -7.60
C ILE A 121 -4.15 -1.03 -8.30
N ASN A 122 -3.44 -1.93 -7.66
CA ASN A 122 -3.40 -3.32 -8.09
C ASN A 122 -4.59 -4.08 -7.49
N ALA A 123 -5.72 -4.06 -8.18
CA ALA A 123 -6.94 -4.73 -7.72
C ALA A 123 -6.75 -6.23 -7.48
N GLN A 124 -5.85 -6.90 -8.22
CA GLN A 124 -5.56 -8.33 -8.05
C GLN A 124 -4.82 -8.63 -6.74
N LYS A 125 -4.03 -7.68 -6.23
CA LYS A 125 -3.33 -7.80 -4.95
C LYS A 125 -4.11 -7.16 -3.79
N SER A 126 -5.15 -6.40 -4.09
CA SER A 126 -5.97 -5.74 -3.07
C SER A 126 -6.97 -6.74 -2.48
N LEU A 127 -7.04 -6.76 -1.16
CA LEU A 127 -7.93 -7.64 -0.41
C LEU A 127 -8.87 -6.78 0.43
N ALA A 128 -10.12 -7.21 0.52
CA ALA A 128 -11.08 -6.66 1.46
C ALA A 128 -11.41 -7.69 2.54
N PHE A 129 -11.44 -7.25 3.79
CA PHE A 129 -11.77 -8.09 4.93
C PHE A 129 -12.99 -7.53 5.64
N LEU A 130 -14.04 -8.34 5.71
CA LEU A 130 -15.31 -7.93 6.28
C LEU A 130 -15.47 -8.45 7.71
N TYR A 131 -15.72 -7.54 8.65
CA TYR A 131 -16.08 -7.81 10.03
C TYR A 131 -17.61 -7.75 10.23
N THR A 132 -18.38 -8.04 9.19
CA THR A 132 -19.84 -8.08 9.33
C THR A 132 -20.33 -9.45 9.80
N ILE A 133 -21.41 -9.44 10.56
CA ILE A 133 -22.09 -10.63 11.06
C ILE A 133 -23.27 -11.02 10.12
N ASP A 134 -23.68 -10.09 9.24
CA ASP A 134 -24.84 -10.26 8.38
C ASP A 134 -24.45 -10.70 6.96
N GLU A 135 -24.87 -11.91 6.58
CA GLU A 135 -24.62 -12.50 5.25
C GLU A 135 -25.20 -11.67 4.09
N LYS A 136 -26.28 -10.93 4.32
CA LYS A 136 -26.92 -10.10 3.30
C LYS A 136 -26.04 -8.91 2.97
N SER A 137 -25.53 -8.23 3.99
CA SER A 137 -24.56 -7.12 3.85
C SER A 137 -23.27 -7.59 3.19
N GLU A 138 -22.80 -8.80 3.49
CA GLU A 138 -21.62 -9.36 2.85
C GLU A 138 -21.81 -9.56 1.34
N ARG A 139 -22.95 -10.03 0.89
CA ARG A 139 -23.27 -10.21 -0.55
C ARG A 139 -23.32 -8.86 -1.27
N GLU A 140 -24.04 -7.89 -0.71
CA GLU A 140 -24.16 -6.55 -1.30
C GLU A 140 -22.78 -5.85 -1.45
N ILE A 141 -21.89 -6.04 -0.47
CA ILE A 141 -20.55 -5.49 -0.51
C ILE A 141 -19.68 -6.20 -1.57
N LYS A 142 -19.81 -7.53 -1.70
CA LYS A 142 -19.11 -8.31 -2.72
C LYS A 142 -19.41 -7.86 -4.14
N GLU A 143 -20.63 -7.41 -4.40
CA GLU A 143 -21.01 -6.90 -5.72
C GLU A 143 -20.47 -5.50 -6.01
N THR A 144 -20.16 -4.73 -4.98
CA THR A 144 -19.75 -3.32 -5.10
C THR A 144 -18.22 -3.15 -5.10
N LEU A 145 -17.49 -4.07 -4.47
CA LEU A 145 -16.04 -3.96 -4.28
C LEU A 145 -15.25 -4.68 -5.37
N PRO A 146 -14.28 -3.98 -6.05
CA PRO A 146 -13.35 -4.61 -6.99
C PRO A 146 -12.36 -5.59 -6.34
N PRO A 147 -11.92 -5.41 -5.07
CA PRO A 147 -10.95 -6.29 -4.44
C PRO A 147 -11.52 -7.68 -4.11
N THR A 148 -10.65 -8.67 -4.09
CA THR A 148 -11.00 -10.02 -3.62
C THR A 148 -11.36 -9.99 -2.14
N ILE A 149 -12.57 -10.43 -1.80
CA ILE A 149 -13.01 -10.50 -0.41
C ILE A 149 -12.48 -11.77 0.24
N THR A 150 -11.79 -11.61 1.36
CA THR A 150 -11.34 -12.73 2.21
C THR A 150 -12.11 -12.73 3.51
N THR A 151 -12.51 -13.92 3.95
CA THR A 151 -13.33 -14.10 5.18
C THR A 151 -12.53 -14.65 6.35
N LYS A 152 -11.32 -15.16 6.11
CA LYS A 152 -10.57 -15.89 7.15
C LYS A 152 -9.42 -15.06 7.74
N ARG A 153 -8.56 -14.50 6.90
CA ARG A 153 -7.36 -13.77 7.32
C ARG A 153 -6.84 -12.87 6.21
N ILE A 154 -6.12 -11.83 6.58
CA ILE A 154 -5.31 -10.99 5.68
C ILE A 154 -3.85 -11.21 6.03
N LYS A 155 -2.97 -11.23 5.03
CA LYS A 155 -1.54 -11.15 5.27
C LYS A 155 -1.08 -9.71 5.04
N TYR A 156 -0.51 -9.10 6.09
CA TYR A 156 -0.01 -7.72 6.06
C TYR A 156 1.38 -7.65 6.69
N LEU A 157 2.35 -7.10 5.99
CA LEU A 157 3.76 -7.00 6.42
C LEU A 157 4.33 -8.34 6.93
N GLY A 158 3.97 -9.44 6.27
CA GLY A 158 4.41 -10.78 6.66
C GLY A 158 3.60 -11.44 7.77
N ILE A 159 2.72 -10.70 8.46
CA ILE A 159 1.90 -11.18 9.56
C ILE A 159 0.51 -11.58 9.04
N ASN A 160 0.03 -12.74 9.46
CA ASN A 160 -1.36 -13.15 9.23
C ASN A 160 -2.25 -12.50 10.28
N LEU A 161 -3.21 -11.69 9.84
CA LEU A 161 -4.22 -11.05 10.68
C LEU A 161 -5.51 -11.85 10.57
N PRO A 162 -5.82 -12.75 11.53
CA PRO A 162 -7.06 -13.51 11.55
C PRO A 162 -8.24 -12.64 12.00
N LYS A 163 -9.47 -13.12 11.77
CA LYS A 163 -10.68 -12.43 12.23
C LYS A 163 -10.75 -12.34 13.76
N GLU A 164 -10.32 -13.38 14.46
CA GLU A 164 -10.31 -13.46 15.91
C GLU A 164 -8.93 -13.16 16.47
N THR A 165 -8.83 -12.17 17.34
CA THR A 165 -7.55 -11.75 17.95
C THR A 165 -6.86 -12.87 18.72
N LYS A 166 -7.63 -13.80 19.33
CA LYS A 166 -7.10 -14.98 20.03
C LYS A 166 -6.28 -15.91 19.16
N ASP A 167 -6.56 -15.91 17.84
CA ASP A 167 -5.87 -16.78 16.88
C ASP A 167 -4.57 -16.15 16.34
N LEU A 168 -4.32 -14.86 16.60
CA LEU A 168 -3.17 -14.12 16.10
C LEU A 168 -1.84 -14.79 16.48
N TYR A 169 -1.71 -15.20 17.74
CA TYR A 169 -0.53 -15.89 18.24
C TYR A 169 -0.33 -17.26 17.57
N ALA A 170 -1.39 -18.04 17.47
CA ALA A 170 -1.34 -19.37 16.88
C ALA A 170 -0.99 -19.34 15.39
N GLU A 171 -1.61 -18.45 14.63
CA GLU A 171 -1.42 -18.29 13.19
C GLU A 171 -0.02 -17.81 12.79
N ASN A 172 0.64 -17.03 13.64
CA ASN A 172 1.94 -16.46 13.33
C ASN A 172 3.08 -17.15 14.09
N TYR A 173 2.97 -17.26 15.41
CA TYR A 173 4.09 -17.71 16.24
C TYR A 173 4.33 -19.22 16.16
N LYS A 174 3.27 -20.02 16.12
CA LYS A 174 3.43 -21.49 16.00
C LYS A 174 4.04 -21.86 14.64
N THR A 175 3.64 -21.19 13.58
CA THR A 175 4.16 -21.41 12.23
C THR A 175 5.64 -21.04 12.17
N LEU A 176 6.01 -19.86 12.66
CA LEU A 176 7.41 -19.40 12.70
C LEU A 176 8.29 -20.33 13.53
N MET A 177 7.83 -20.77 14.71
CA MET A 177 8.57 -21.70 15.56
C MET A 177 8.78 -23.07 14.91
N LYS A 178 7.82 -23.51 14.10
CA LYS A 178 7.97 -24.76 13.32
C LYS A 178 9.03 -24.59 12.24
N GLU A 179 9.00 -23.50 11.47
CA GLU A 179 9.98 -23.18 10.42
C GLU A 179 11.39 -23.12 11.01
N ILE A 180 11.61 -22.41 12.13
CA ILE A 180 12.90 -22.32 12.81
C ILE A 180 13.40 -23.71 13.24
N LYS A 181 12.53 -24.54 13.80
CA LYS A 181 12.89 -25.91 14.20
C LYS A 181 13.30 -26.78 12.99
N ASP A 182 12.56 -26.67 11.90
CA ASP A 182 12.85 -27.45 10.69
C ASP A 182 14.14 -26.98 10.02
N ASP A 183 14.41 -25.69 9.96
CA ASP A 183 15.68 -25.14 9.45
C ASP A 183 16.86 -25.51 10.34
N THR A 184 16.70 -25.46 11.66
CA THR A 184 17.73 -25.90 12.60
C THR A 184 18.07 -27.39 12.43
N LYS A 185 17.08 -28.25 12.21
CA LYS A 185 17.30 -29.68 11.91
C LYS A 185 18.07 -29.87 10.60
N ARG A 186 17.68 -29.14 9.54
CA ARG A 186 18.36 -29.19 8.22
C ARG A 186 19.83 -28.78 8.32
N LEU A 187 20.14 -27.74 9.10
CA LEU A 187 21.51 -27.29 9.32
C LEU A 187 22.34 -28.34 10.08
N ARG A 188 21.75 -28.98 11.11
CA ARG A 188 22.44 -30.06 11.88
C ARG A 188 22.65 -31.33 11.06
N SER A 189 21.83 -31.61 10.07
CA SER A 189 22.01 -32.82 9.20
C SER A 189 23.00 -32.60 8.07
N ARG A 190 23.56 -31.41 7.88
CA ARG A 190 24.58 -31.07 6.89
C ARG A 190 26.00 -31.00 7.44
N ASN A 191 26.14 -31.10 8.77
CA ASN A 191 27.41 -31.26 9.49
C ASN A 191 27.53 -32.71 9.95
#